data_983a4a49fc3dd2849da004581ad45637
#
_entry.id   983a4a49fc3dd2849da004581ad45637
#
_cell.length_a   1.000
_cell.length_b   1.000
_cell.length_c   1.000
_cell.angle_alpha   90.00
_cell.angle_beta   90.00
_cell.angle_gamma   90.00
#
_symmetry.space_group_name_H-M   'P 1'
#
loop_
_entity.id
_entity.type
_entity.pdbx_description
1 polymer ?
#
loop_
_entity_poly.entity_id
_entity_poly.type
_entity_poly.pdbx_seq_one_letter_code
_entity_poly.pdbx_strand_id
1 'polypeptide(L)'
;MELHLSSSLVSDKGYVRKDNQDSGFAGATLAAVADGMGGHAGGATASTIAIRTLSHLEHPKAFRHNVEAVCRAAEKSILLAHDAIVGKASKEKALSGMGTTVDALLLINGYWVLAHIGDSRVYLLQDGKLIRLTHDHSYVQYLIDSSLLSEEEAKIHPQKNVVMRVVGDFNINPLPDICVRKARAGDRCLLCSDGLSGSLEDETIKDTLQKITDKELCAQTLVNMALKAGSSDNVTAVVADCFQGPPPQGPALIGGAVEGSLQSIIETTHEKVEIAPPLIEEDSPLKRASDLLREGEEDEAQTVVKQNLEEAEKENTSPFEEPPVDTAEIPIVSGKNLNPADPVDAEVLKQYGKKVVQEGRKRRKRWKRVVWIFLCLCLATILSVGGYLFYWSQTQYYLGEWEGYVAVYKGVSTDILGIRLSHLEQSTAVSTSSLPPSLRQQLQNGIHASSLSQALQKAGELKTGGAQK
;
A
#
# COMPACT_ATOMS: atom_id res chain seq x y z
N MET A 1 -0.14 -31.69 29.50
CA MET A 1 -1.13 -30.62 29.75
C MET A 1 -1.23 -29.80 28.49
N GLU A 2 -2.44 -29.41 28.11
CA GLU A 2 -2.72 -28.64 26.90
C GLU A 2 -2.27 -27.19 27.05
N LEU A 3 -1.77 -26.57 25.97
CA LEU A 3 -1.40 -25.17 25.92
C LEU A 3 -2.62 -24.35 25.47
N HIS A 4 -2.82 -23.23 26.09
CA HIS A 4 -3.92 -22.31 25.83
C HIS A 4 -3.41 -20.91 25.54
N LEU A 5 -4.17 -20.17 24.72
CA LEU A 5 -3.94 -18.77 24.39
C LEU A 5 -4.80 -17.86 25.30
N SER A 6 -4.20 -16.82 25.83
CA SER A 6 -4.91 -15.72 26.47
C SER A 6 -4.44 -14.40 25.87
N SER A 7 -5.31 -13.69 25.21
CA SER A 7 -4.96 -12.47 24.47
C SER A 7 -5.69 -11.23 25.00
N SER A 8 -5.14 -10.07 24.70
CA SER A 8 -5.72 -8.75 24.93
C SER A 8 -5.44 -7.85 23.75
N LEU A 9 -6.32 -6.89 23.50
CA LEU A 9 -6.29 -6.01 22.34
C LEU A 9 -6.47 -4.56 22.78
N VAL A 10 -5.69 -3.67 22.21
CA VAL A 10 -5.89 -2.22 22.25
C VAL A 10 -5.71 -1.69 20.83
N SER A 11 -6.64 -0.85 20.39
CA SER A 11 -6.57 -0.17 19.09
C SER A 11 -6.96 1.30 19.27
N ASP A 12 -6.11 2.20 18.82
CA ASP A 12 -6.32 3.64 18.89
C ASP A 12 -6.13 4.31 17.54
N LYS A 13 -6.94 5.32 17.23
CA LYS A 13 -6.85 6.06 15.97
C LYS A 13 -5.62 6.97 15.86
N GLY A 14 -4.94 7.21 16.96
CA GLY A 14 -3.85 8.16 17.04
C GLY A 14 -4.27 9.61 17.03
N TYR A 15 -3.28 10.52 17.08
CA TYR A 15 -3.50 11.97 17.17
C TYR A 15 -3.63 12.67 15.80
N VAL A 16 -3.23 12.02 14.72
CA VAL A 16 -3.18 12.63 13.38
C VAL A 16 -4.30 12.16 12.46
N ARG A 17 -4.68 10.88 12.56
CA ARG A 17 -5.72 10.31 11.70
C ARG A 17 -7.12 10.70 12.16
N LYS A 18 -8.04 10.90 11.20
CA LYS A 18 -9.47 11.19 11.50
C LYS A 18 -10.22 9.95 11.95
N ASP A 19 -9.94 8.82 11.30
CA ASP A 19 -10.60 7.55 11.52
C ASP A 19 -9.58 6.46 11.86
N ASN A 20 -10.03 5.43 12.57
CA ASN A 20 -9.26 4.23 12.78
C ASN A 20 -9.54 3.25 11.62
N GLN A 21 -8.52 2.92 10.84
CA GLN A 21 -8.59 1.97 9.73
C GLN A 21 -8.00 0.60 10.10
N ASP A 22 -7.36 0.49 11.26
CA ASP A 22 -6.94 -0.79 11.82
C ASP A 22 -8.13 -1.59 12.32
N SER A 23 -8.00 -2.91 12.29
CA SER A 23 -8.93 -3.85 12.94
C SER A 23 -8.15 -4.94 13.64
N GLY A 24 -8.60 -5.32 14.84
CA GLY A 24 -7.98 -6.36 15.65
C GLY A 24 -8.97 -7.38 16.18
N PHE A 25 -8.46 -8.59 16.44
CA PHE A 25 -9.16 -9.69 17.09
C PHE A 25 -8.25 -10.37 18.12
N ALA A 26 -8.77 -10.62 19.32
CA ALA A 26 -8.05 -11.28 20.40
C ALA A 26 -8.96 -12.34 21.05
N GLY A 27 -8.77 -13.60 20.67
CA GLY A 27 -9.55 -14.74 21.14
C GLY A 27 -8.73 -15.75 21.94
N ALA A 28 -9.32 -16.91 22.19
CA ALA A 28 -8.70 -18.03 22.91
C ALA A 28 -7.91 -18.98 21.99
N THR A 29 -8.06 -18.82 20.68
CA THR A 29 -7.36 -19.63 19.65
C THR A 29 -6.67 -18.77 18.61
N LEU A 30 -7.31 -17.64 18.22
CA LEU A 30 -6.87 -16.69 17.20
C LEU A 30 -6.53 -15.34 17.82
N ALA A 31 -5.38 -14.80 17.44
CA ALA A 31 -5.05 -13.37 17.56
C ALA A 31 -4.82 -12.82 16.15
N ALA A 32 -5.38 -11.67 15.81
CA ALA A 32 -5.21 -11.10 14.48
C ALA A 32 -5.18 -9.56 14.49
N VAL A 33 -4.40 -9.00 13.57
CA VAL A 33 -4.34 -7.57 13.27
C VAL A 33 -4.44 -7.39 11.75
N ALA A 34 -5.14 -6.36 11.33
CA ALA A 34 -5.29 -5.95 9.94
C ALA A 34 -5.20 -4.42 9.87
N ASP A 35 -4.18 -3.91 9.21
CA ASP A 35 -3.96 -2.48 8.97
C ASP A 35 -4.54 -2.12 7.62
N GLY A 36 -5.57 -1.29 7.65
CA GLY A 36 -6.36 -0.94 6.48
C GLY A 36 -5.81 0.26 5.72
N MET A 37 -5.62 0.12 4.42
CA MET A 37 -5.17 1.18 3.52
C MET A 37 -6.18 1.50 2.42
N GLY A 38 -6.18 2.74 1.96
CA GLY A 38 -7.07 3.25 0.93
C GLY A 38 -7.83 4.48 1.40
N GLY A 39 -8.07 5.44 0.48
CA GLY A 39 -8.66 6.74 0.83
C GLY A 39 -10.00 6.64 1.57
N HIS A 40 -10.24 7.56 2.50
CA HIS A 40 -11.47 7.68 3.30
C HIS A 40 -11.87 6.37 4.02
N ALA A 41 -13.04 5.80 3.70
CA ALA A 41 -13.58 4.59 4.33
C ALA A 41 -13.00 3.26 3.78
N GLY A 42 -12.11 3.32 2.79
CA GLY A 42 -11.61 2.14 2.09
C GLY A 42 -10.82 1.20 3.00
N GLY A 43 -9.84 1.73 3.73
CA GLY A 43 -9.01 0.94 4.64
C GLY A 43 -9.81 0.30 5.77
N ALA A 44 -10.69 1.06 6.42
CA ALA A 44 -11.56 0.55 7.47
C ALA A 44 -12.47 -0.59 6.97
N THR A 45 -12.99 -0.45 5.75
CA THR A 45 -13.78 -1.51 5.12
C THR A 45 -12.94 -2.76 4.84
N ALA A 46 -11.73 -2.60 4.33
CA ALA A 46 -10.86 -3.73 3.98
C ALA A 46 -10.40 -4.50 5.22
N SER A 47 -9.93 -3.81 6.26
CA SER A 47 -9.49 -4.43 7.52
C SER A 47 -10.66 -5.12 8.25
N THR A 48 -11.85 -4.50 8.25
CA THR A 48 -13.08 -5.11 8.78
C THR A 48 -13.43 -6.41 8.07
N ILE A 49 -13.39 -6.44 6.72
CA ILE A 49 -13.66 -7.66 5.94
C ILE A 49 -12.64 -8.74 6.28
N ALA A 50 -11.36 -8.38 6.40
CA ALA A 50 -10.31 -9.34 6.73
C ALA A 50 -10.54 -9.99 8.10
N ILE A 51 -10.73 -9.19 9.16
CA ILE A 51 -10.96 -9.71 10.52
C ILE A 51 -12.25 -10.54 10.59
N ARG A 52 -13.35 -10.08 9.99
CA ARG A 52 -14.60 -10.85 9.93
C ARG A 52 -14.40 -12.22 9.24
N THR A 53 -13.66 -12.23 8.15
CA THR A 53 -13.40 -13.47 7.40
C THR A 53 -12.50 -14.42 8.18
N LEU A 54 -11.55 -13.90 8.98
CA LEU A 54 -10.65 -14.70 9.80
C LEU A 54 -11.31 -15.22 11.10
N SER A 55 -12.31 -14.52 11.63
CA SER A 55 -12.88 -14.80 12.95
C SER A 55 -13.44 -16.23 13.10
N HIS A 56 -13.86 -16.90 12.01
CA HIS A 56 -14.29 -18.30 12.07
C HIS A 56 -13.17 -19.27 12.49
N LEU A 57 -11.91 -18.85 12.39
CA LEU A 57 -10.75 -19.63 12.85
C LEU A 57 -10.62 -19.68 14.38
N GLU A 58 -11.37 -18.84 15.11
CA GLU A 58 -11.46 -18.91 16.58
C GLU A 58 -12.03 -20.27 17.04
N HIS A 59 -12.90 -20.88 16.25
CA HIS A 59 -13.51 -22.18 16.55
C HIS A 59 -13.09 -23.28 15.59
N PRO A 60 -11.84 -23.73 15.62
CA PRO A 60 -11.36 -24.73 14.68
C PRO A 60 -11.75 -26.16 15.10
N LYS A 61 -13.00 -26.43 15.53
CA LYS A 61 -13.44 -27.79 15.91
C LYS A 61 -13.10 -28.83 14.86
N ALA A 62 -13.14 -28.45 13.58
CA ALA A 62 -12.78 -29.32 12.44
C ALA A 62 -11.27 -29.53 12.27
N PHE A 63 -10.41 -28.66 12.87
CA PHE A 63 -8.97 -28.65 12.59
C PHE A 63 -8.09 -28.88 13.82
N ARG A 64 -8.66 -29.04 15.02
CA ARG A 64 -7.96 -29.08 16.32
C ARG A 64 -6.77 -30.04 16.39
N HIS A 65 -6.69 -31.01 15.53
CA HIS A 65 -5.63 -32.04 15.57
C HIS A 65 -4.71 -32.04 14.36
N ASN A 66 -4.84 -31.08 13.45
CA ASN A 66 -4.05 -31.06 12.23
C ASN A 66 -3.55 -29.64 11.89
N VAL A 67 -2.29 -29.39 12.24
CA VAL A 67 -1.61 -28.11 12.00
C VAL A 67 -1.64 -27.72 10.50
N GLU A 68 -1.42 -28.69 9.61
CA GLU A 68 -1.44 -28.45 8.17
C GLU A 68 -2.84 -28.04 7.67
N ALA A 69 -3.91 -28.62 8.23
CA ALA A 69 -5.26 -28.19 7.92
C ALA A 69 -5.55 -26.77 8.37
N VAL A 70 -5.00 -26.34 9.51
CA VAL A 70 -5.09 -24.95 10.00
C VAL A 70 -4.31 -24.00 9.10
N CYS A 71 -3.11 -24.36 8.66
CA CYS A 71 -2.35 -23.55 7.68
C CYS A 71 -3.16 -23.33 6.40
N ARG A 72 -3.76 -24.38 5.85
CA ARG A 72 -4.61 -24.27 4.67
C ARG A 72 -5.89 -23.46 4.92
N ALA A 73 -6.47 -23.58 6.12
CA ALA A 73 -7.64 -22.79 6.48
C ALA A 73 -7.32 -21.30 6.58
N ALA A 74 -6.21 -20.94 7.22
CA ALA A 74 -5.74 -19.55 7.33
C ALA A 74 -5.44 -18.96 5.94
N GLU A 75 -4.70 -19.67 5.08
CA GLU A 75 -4.45 -19.27 3.70
C GLU A 75 -5.75 -19.04 2.93
N LYS A 76 -6.69 -20.02 3.01
CA LYS A 76 -7.98 -19.91 2.33
C LYS A 76 -8.80 -18.72 2.83
N SER A 77 -8.76 -18.43 4.14
CA SER A 77 -9.48 -17.29 4.73
C SER A 77 -8.95 -15.97 4.20
N ILE A 78 -7.63 -15.82 4.07
CA ILE A 78 -7.02 -14.63 3.49
C ILE A 78 -7.37 -14.48 2.01
N LEU A 79 -7.41 -15.58 1.25
CA LEU A 79 -7.85 -15.56 -0.15
C LEU A 79 -9.34 -15.17 -0.28
N LEU A 80 -10.20 -15.67 0.62
CA LEU A 80 -11.61 -15.27 0.66
C LEU A 80 -11.79 -13.79 1.03
N ALA A 81 -11.01 -13.30 1.99
CA ALA A 81 -11.00 -11.87 2.33
C ALA A 81 -10.55 -11.03 1.13
N HIS A 82 -9.50 -11.44 0.40
CA HIS A 82 -9.06 -10.78 -0.81
C HIS A 82 -10.18 -10.71 -1.85
N ASP A 83 -10.84 -11.82 -2.15
CA ASP A 83 -11.92 -11.87 -3.14
C ASP A 83 -13.11 -10.97 -2.72
N ALA A 84 -13.42 -10.93 -1.42
CA ALA A 84 -14.49 -10.08 -0.88
C ALA A 84 -14.14 -8.59 -0.98
N ILE A 85 -12.92 -8.19 -0.62
CA ILE A 85 -12.42 -6.82 -0.72
C ILE A 85 -12.43 -6.35 -2.18
N VAL A 86 -11.84 -7.14 -3.08
CA VAL A 86 -11.81 -6.87 -4.51
C VAL A 86 -13.23 -6.80 -5.10
N GLY A 87 -14.10 -7.73 -4.70
CA GLY A 87 -15.50 -7.77 -5.14
C GLY A 87 -16.29 -6.53 -4.71
N LYS A 88 -16.06 -6.04 -3.49
CA LYS A 88 -16.69 -4.82 -2.97
C LYS A 88 -16.12 -3.56 -3.63
N ALA A 89 -14.80 -3.43 -3.74
CA ALA A 89 -14.14 -2.31 -4.42
C ALA A 89 -14.55 -2.17 -5.90
N SER A 90 -14.83 -3.29 -6.58
CA SER A 90 -15.29 -3.27 -7.97
C SER A 90 -16.72 -2.74 -8.15
N LYS A 91 -17.56 -2.85 -7.12
CA LYS A 91 -18.95 -2.38 -7.12
C LYS A 91 -19.06 -0.92 -6.66
N GLU A 92 -18.23 -0.51 -5.75
CA GLU A 92 -18.26 0.81 -5.09
C GLU A 92 -17.00 1.60 -5.44
N LYS A 93 -17.12 2.57 -6.36
CA LYS A 93 -15.98 3.39 -6.83
C LYS A 93 -15.27 4.16 -5.71
N ALA A 94 -15.99 4.55 -4.67
CA ALA A 94 -15.44 5.24 -3.51
C ALA A 94 -14.43 4.37 -2.71
N LEU A 95 -14.51 3.05 -2.87
CA LEU A 95 -13.63 2.06 -2.23
C LEU A 95 -12.53 1.55 -3.17
N SER A 96 -12.36 2.16 -4.33
CA SER A 96 -11.33 1.75 -5.29
C SER A 96 -9.93 1.89 -4.70
N GLY A 97 -9.14 0.83 -4.81
CA GLY A 97 -7.77 0.80 -4.26
C GLY A 97 -7.69 0.52 -2.76
N MET A 98 -8.81 0.11 -2.12
CA MET A 98 -8.76 -0.35 -0.73
C MET A 98 -8.02 -1.68 -0.62
N GLY A 99 -7.28 -1.83 0.46
CA GLY A 99 -6.57 -3.05 0.82
C GLY A 99 -6.27 -3.09 2.31
N THR A 100 -5.66 -4.17 2.76
CA THR A 100 -5.26 -4.31 4.16
C THR A 100 -4.09 -5.27 4.31
N THR A 101 -3.26 -5.06 5.33
CA THR A 101 -2.37 -6.10 5.84
C THR A 101 -3.18 -7.17 6.54
N VAL A 102 -2.59 -8.31 6.81
CA VAL A 102 -3.16 -9.35 7.68
C VAL A 102 -2.05 -10.08 8.41
N ASP A 103 -2.12 -10.07 9.73
CA ASP A 103 -1.41 -10.99 10.62
C ASP A 103 -2.43 -11.81 11.41
N ALA A 104 -2.42 -13.13 11.22
CA ALA A 104 -3.26 -14.07 11.93
C ALA A 104 -2.41 -15.13 12.61
N LEU A 105 -2.39 -15.14 13.93
CA LEU A 105 -1.65 -16.06 14.77
C LEU A 105 -2.61 -16.99 15.52
N LEU A 106 -2.42 -18.29 15.34
CA LEU A 106 -3.23 -19.32 16.00
C LEU A 106 -2.36 -20.20 16.89
N LEU A 107 -2.90 -20.59 18.04
CA LEU A 107 -2.29 -21.61 18.90
C LEU A 107 -3.06 -22.92 18.76
N ILE A 108 -2.44 -23.88 18.08
CA ILE A 108 -3.07 -25.17 17.77
C ILE A 108 -2.13 -26.30 18.11
N ASN A 109 -2.59 -27.22 18.96
CA ASN A 109 -1.89 -28.49 19.24
C ASN A 109 -0.44 -28.32 19.71
N GLY A 110 -0.17 -27.22 20.44
CA GLY A 110 1.18 -26.88 20.91
C GLY A 110 2.08 -26.25 19.84
N TYR A 111 1.49 -25.72 18.76
CA TYR A 111 2.19 -24.98 17.73
C TYR A 111 1.55 -23.61 17.49
N TRP A 112 2.41 -22.62 17.30
CA TRP A 112 2.07 -21.35 16.70
C TRP A 112 1.96 -21.53 15.19
N VAL A 113 0.83 -21.12 14.62
CA VAL A 113 0.60 -21.01 13.17
C VAL A 113 0.35 -19.54 12.86
N LEU A 114 1.27 -18.94 12.11
CA LEU A 114 1.18 -17.55 11.66
C LEU A 114 0.90 -17.53 10.16
N ALA A 115 -0.07 -16.71 9.75
CA ALA A 115 -0.29 -16.31 8.36
C ALA A 115 -0.10 -14.79 8.27
N HIS A 116 0.83 -14.35 7.40
CA HIS A 116 1.29 -12.96 7.31
C HIS A 116 1.23 -12.45 5.87
N ILE A 117 0.71 -11.24 5.70
CA ILE A 117 0.82 -10.45 4.47
C ILE A 117 0.75 -8.95 4.81
N GLY A 118 1.76 -8.18 4.41
CA GLY A 118 1.88 -6.75 4.65
C GLY A 118 3.16 -6.38 5.37
N ASP A 119 3.12 -5.29 6.12
CA ASP A 119 4.21 -4.75 6.94
C ASP A 119 3.83 -4.54 8.43
N SER A 120 2.62 -4.97 8.82
CA SER A 120 2.31 -5.25 10.21
C SER A 120 3.21 -6.36 10.72
N ARG A 121 3.51 -6.37 12.02
CA ARG A 121 4.55 -7.27 12.56
C ARG A 121 4.04 -8.16 13.66
N VAL A 122 4.61 -9.37 13.71
CA VAL A 122 4.44 -10.32 14.81
C VAL A 122 5.78 -10.62 15.46
N TYR A 123 5.84 -10.39 16.76
CA TYR A 123 6.99 -10.68 17.61
C TYR A 123 6.67 -11.81 18.57
N LEU A 124 7.67 -12.63 18.88
CA LEU A 124 7.61 -13.67 19.90
C LEU A 124 8.71 -13.41 20.94
N LEU A 125 8.30 -13.17 22.18
CA LEU A 125 9.19 -13.21 23.34
C LEU A 125 9.24 -14.65 23.87
N GLN A 126 10.39 -15.29 23.71
CA GLN A 126 10.65 -16.66 24.16
C GLN A 126 12.00 -16.73 24.87
N ASP A 127 12.06 -17.28 26.07
CA ASP A 127 13.30 -17.40 26.88
C ASP A 127 14.04 -16.04 27.00
N GLY A 128 13.33 -14.92 27.17
CA GLY A 128 13.90 -13.58 27.30
C GLY A 128 14.46 -12.98 26.02
N LYS A 129 14.25 -13.62 24.87
CA LYS A 129 14.64 -13.13 23.54
C LYS A 129 13.44 -12.72 22.74
N LEU A 130 13.48 -11.53 22.15
CA LEU A 130 12.49 -11.09 21.16
C LEU A 130 12.88 -11.61 19.79
N ILE A 131 11.93 -12.23 19.09
CA ILE A 131 12.10 -12.79 17.76
C ILE A 131 10.99 -12.22 16.90
N ARG A 132 11.32 -11.47 15.84
CA ARG A 132 10.35 -11.06 14.83
C ARG A 132 10.03 -12.28 13.95
N LEU A 133 8.77 -12.67 13.92
CA LEU A 133 8.30 -13.83 13.15
C LEU A 133 7.94 -13.46 11.71
N THR A 134 7.62 -12.18 11.45
CA THR A 134 7.22 -11.66 10.14
C THR A 134 8.40 -11.04 9.40
N HIS A 135 8.31 -11.06 8.07
CA HIS A 135 9.21 -10.36 7.18
C HIS A 135 8.39 -9.36 6.37
N ASP A 136 8.67 -8.06 6.52
CA ASP A 136 7.82 -7.02 5.97
C ASP A 136 7.74 -7.08 4.45
N HIS A 137 6.55 -7.03 3.90
CA HIS A 137 6.33 -6.91 2.46
C HIS A 137 6.34 -5.43 2.02
N SER A 138 7.33 -4.68 2.47
CA SER A 138 7.49 -3.25 2.16
C SER A 138 8.61 -3.00 1.14
N TYR A 139 8.55 -1.83 0.50
CA TYR A 139 9.58 -1.43 -0.46
C TYR A 139 10.95 -1.27 0.19
N VAL A 140 11.01 -0.72 1.41
CA VAL A 140 12.28 -0.56 2.12
C VAL A 140 12.88 -1.90 2.54
N GLN A 141 12.05 -2.87 2.93
CA GLN A 141 12.52 -4.23 3.21
C GLN A 141 13.10 -4.89 1.95
N TYR A 142 12.45 -4.73 0.80
CA TYR A 142 12.99 -5.20 -0.48
C TYR A 142 14.37 -4.59 -0.80
N LEU A 143 14.58 -3.30 -0.49
CA LEU A 143 15.88 -2.66 -0.67
C LEU A 143 16.93 -3.21 0.31
N ILE A 144 16.56 -3.47 1.57
CA ILE A 144 17.45 -4.10 2.57
C ILE A 144 17.86 -5.49 2.11
N ASP A 145 16.91 -6.33 1.71
CA ASP A 145 17.15 -7.71 1.23
C ASP A 145 18.05 -7.73 -0.02
N SER A 146 17.92 -6.70 -0.85
CA SER A 146 18.77 -6.50 -2.03
C SER A 146 20.14 -5.87 -1.70
N SER A 147 20.43 -5.62 -0.43
CA SER A 147 21.65 -4.93 0.04
C SER A 147 21.84 -3.53 -0.57
N LEU A 148 20.74 -2.86 -0.90
CA LEU A 148 20.72 -1.49 -1.46
C LEU A 148 20.46 -0.42 -0.40
N LEU A 149 20.04 -0.83 0.81
CA LEU A 149 19.71 0.06 1.92
C LEU A 149 20.07 -0.63 3.24
N SER A 150 20.57 0.10 4.22
CA SER A 150 20.74 -0.38 5.59
C SER A 150 19.43 -0.26 6.38
N GLU A 151 19.32 -0.96 7.51
CA GLU A 151 18.16 -0.88 8.41
C GLU A 151 17.99 0.54 8.97
N GLU A 152 19.09 1.25 9.26
CA GLU A 152 19.08 2.63 9.75
C GLU A 152 18.58 3.62 8.69
N GLU A 153 19.04 3.47 7.45
CA GLU A 153 18.58 4.30 6.33
C GLU A 153 17.10 4.05 6.00
N ALA A 154 16.62 2.82 6.16
CA ALA A 154 15.22 2.45 5.93
C ALA A 154 14.26 3.21 6.84
N LYS A 155 14.63 3.46 8.11
CA LYS A 155 13.81 4.18 9.10
C LYS A 155 13.44 5.61 8.66
N ILE A 156 14.32 6.26 7.90
CA ILE A 156 14.15 7.65 7.42
C ILE A 156 13.85 7.74 5.92
N HIS A 157 13.70 6.61 5.25
CA HIS A 157 13.49 6.59 3.80
C HIS A 157 12.14 7.23 3.43
N PRO A 158 12.06 8.08 2.37
CA PRO A 158 10.80 8.73 1.98
C PRO A 158 9.66 7.78 1.63
N GLN A 159 9.98 6.56 1.20
CA GLN A 159 9.03 5.53 0.82
C GLN A 159 8.93 4.40 1.86
N LYS A 160 9.23 4.66 3.13
CA LYS A 160 9.21 3.65 4.20
C LYS A 160 7.83 3.01 4.40
N ASN A 161 6.75 3.75 4.13
CA ASN A 161 5.36 3.29 4.29
C ASN A 161 4.79 2.70 2.98
N VAL A 162 5.63 2.36 1.98
CA VAL A 162 5.14 1.74 0.73
C VAL A 162 5.08 0.23 0.91
N VAL A 163 3.87 -0.29 1.03
CA VAL A 163 3.63 -1.73 1.13
C VAL A 163 3.53 -2.34 -0.27
N MET A 164 4.19 -3.48 -0.48
CA MET A 164 4.28 -4.14 -1.79
C MET A 164 3.33 -5.33 -1.95
N ARG A 165 2.86 -5.91 -0.85
CA ARG A 165 1.91 -7.03 -0.85
C ARG A 165 0.83 -6.77 0.20
N VAL A 166 -0.42 -6.76 -0.24
CA VAL A 166 -1.60 -6.55 0.60
C VAL A 166 -2.77 -7.41 0.14
N VAL A 167 -3.72 -7.63 1.02
CA VAL A 167 -5.00 -8.24 0.70
C VAL A 167 -5.90 -7.18 0.07
N GLY A 168 -6.45 -7.46 -1.12
CA GLY A 168 -7.32 -6.52 -1.86
C GLY A 168 -6.70 -5.90 -3.11
N ASP A 169 -5.39 -6.04 -3.35
CA ASP A 169 -4.79 -5.56 -4.59
C ASP A 169 -4.99 -6.55 -5.75
N PHE A 170 -5.60 -6.09 -6.83
CA PHE A 170 -5.85 -6.89 -8.03
C PHE A 170 -4.60 -7.43 -8.74
N ASN A 171 -3.48 -6.75 -8.57
CA ASN A 171 -2.26 -7.01 -9.34
C ASN A 171 -1.28 -7.93 -8.60
N ILE A 172 -1.50 -8.17 -7.32
CA ILE A 172 -0.57 -8.84 -6.43
C ILE A 172 -1.11 -10.22 -6.05
N ASN A 173 -0.19 -11.16 -5.84
CA ASN A 173 -0.52 -12.47 -5.33
C ASN A 173 -0.92 -12.34 -3.84
N PRO A 174 -2.16 -12.63 -3.45
CA PRO A 174 -2.62 -12.49 -2.07
C PRO A 174 -2.24 -13.68 -1.17
N LEU A 175 -1.36 -14.57 -1.61
CA LEU A 175 -0.92 -15.71 -0.79
C LEU A 175 -0.13 -15.19 0.41
N PRO A 176 -0.52 -15.54 1.66
CA PRO A 176 0.23 -15.18 2.84
C PRO A 176 1.50 -16.02 2.98
N ASP A 177 2.47 -15.49 3.70
CA ASP A 177 3.57 -16.28 4.22
C ASP A 177 3.08 -17.05 5.45
N ILE A 178 3.31 -18.37 5.44
CA ILE A 178 2.90 -19.25 6.54
C ILE A 178 4.12 -19.68 7.35
N CYS A 179 4.10 -19.41 8.65
CA CYS A 179 5.12 -19.85 9.58
C CYS A 179 4.51 -20.78 10.64
N VAL A 180 5.16 -21.91 10.89
CA VAL A 180 4.78 -22.85 11.96
C VAL A 180 5.94 -23.01 12.93
N ARG A 181 5.67 -22.79 14.22
CA ARG A 181 6.67 -22.87 15.29
C ARG A 181 6.11 -23.61 16.50
N LYS A 182 6.92 -24.42 17.15
CA LYS A 182 6.53 -25.07 18.40
C LYS A 182 6.32 -24.05 19.50
N ALA A 183 5.14 -24.04 20.10
CA ALA A 183 4.79 -23.18 21.22
C ALA A 183 5.29 -23.77 22.54
N ARG A 184 5.56 -22.89 23.51
CA ARG A 184 5.94 -23.23 24.87
C ARG A 184 5.12 -22.44 25.87
N ALA A 185 4.84 -23.04 27.02
CA ALA A 185 4.27 -22.27 28.11
C ALA A 185 5.23 -21.15 28.53
N GLY A 186 4.69 -19.93 28.67
CA GLY A 186 5.49 -18.73 28.93
C GLY A 186 5.89 -17.94 27.68
N ASP A 187 5.61 -18.45 26.48
CA ASP A 187 5.72 -17.64 25.25
C ASP A 187 4.73 -16.48 25.31
N ARG A 188 5.18 -15.30 24.87
CA ARG A 188 4.35 -14.11 24.71
C ARG A 188 4.53 -13.56 23.30
N CYS A 189 3.43 -13.40 22.57
CA CYS A 189 3.43 -12.80 21.25
C CYS A 189 2.85 -11.39 21.30
N LEU A 190 3.37 -10.52 20.42
CA LEU A 190 2.81 -9.23 20.08
C LEU A 190 2.51 -9.21 18.58
N LEU A 191 1.26 -8.91 18.22
CA LEU A 191 0.89 -8.53 16.87
C LEU A 191 0.61 -7.03 16.87
N CYS A 192 1.14 -6.28 15.91
CA CYS A 192 0.94 -4.84 15.87
C CYS A 192 0.95 -4.28 14.45
N SER A 193 0.20 -3.19 14.24
CA SER A 193 0.29 -2.37 13.02
C SER A 193 1.60 -1.57 12.97
N ASP A 194 1.89 -0.99 11.82
CA ASP A 194 3.10 -0.20 11.58
C ASP A 194 3.16 1.08 12.43
N GLY A 195 2.01 1.63 12.84
CA GLY A 195 1.94 2.76 13.76
C GLY A 195 2.62 2.50 15.10
N LEU A 196 2.67 1.24 15.56
CA LEU A 196 3.43 0.84 16.74
C LEU A 196 4.89 0.53 16.39
N SER A 197 5.12 -0.42 15.48
CA SER A 197 6.45 -0.92 15.15
C SER A 197 7.32 0.08 14.40
N GLY A 198 6.71 1.06 13.73
CA GLY A 198 7.40 2.20 13.12
C GLY A 198 7.76 3.33 14.08
N SER A 199 7.22 3.30 15.30
CA SER A 199 7.40 4.34 16.32
C SER A 199 8.24 3.88 17.51
N LEU A 200 8.33 2.56 17.78
CA LEU A 200 9.08 1.98 18.87
C LEU A 200 10.20 1.08 18.36
N GLU A 201 11.38 1.16 19.01
CA GLU A 201 12.49 0.26 18.75
C GLU A 201 12.22 -1.14 19.36
N ASP A 202 12.71 -2.19 18.69
CA ASP A 202 12.51 -3.58 19.10
C ASP A 202 12.95 -3.86 20.56
N GLU A 203 14.00 -3.17 21.05
CA GLU A 203 14.45 -3.31 22.44
C GLU A 203 13.43 -2.71 23.43
N THR A 204 12.76 -1.60 23.07
CA THR A 204 11.69 -1.02 23.87
C THR A 204 10.47 -1.95 23.92
N ILE A 205 10.10 -2.53 22.78
CA ILE A 205 9.03 -3.55 22.69
C ILE A 205 9.38 -4.74 23.58
N LYS A 206 10.57 -5.30 23.46
CA LYS A 206 11.07 -6.42 24.27
C LYS A 206 10.99 -6.14 25.76
N ASP A 207 11.52 -5.00 26.17
CA ASP A 207 11.55 -4.57 27.57
C ASP A 207 10.14 -4.47 28.17
N THR A 208 9.21 -3.91 27.40
CA THR A 208 7.81 -3.74 27.81
C THR A 208 7.11 -5.10 27.94
N LEU A 209 7.26 -5.97 26.93
CA LEU A 209 6.70 -7.33 26.93
C LEU A 209 7.24 -8.17 28.10
N GLN A 210 8.52 -7.97 28.49
CA GLN A 210 9.17 -8.72 29.55
C GLN A 210 8.83 -8.22 30.94
N LYS A 211 8.71 -6.88 31.11
CA LYS A 211 8.52 -6.26 32.43
C LYS A 211 7.06 -6.22 32.87
N ILE A 212 6.11 -6.08 31.94
CA ILE A 212 4.69 -5.96 32.24
C ILE A 212 4.03 -7.32 32.02
N THR A 213 3.75 -8.03 33.11
CA THR A 213 3.18 -9.39 33.04
C THR A 213 1.70 -9.39 32.68
N ASP A 214 0.94 -8.37 33.08
CA ASP A 214 -0.45 -8.22 32.69
C ASP A 214 -0.54 -7.85 31.20
N LYS A 215 -1.23 -8.67 30.41
CA LYS A 215 -1.31 -8.52 28.96
C LYS A 215 -2.10 -7.29 28.51
N GLU A 216 -3.13 -6.92 29.29
CA GLU A 216 -3.96 -5.74 28.99
C GLU A 216 -3.17 -4.46 29.25
N LEU A 217 -2.57 -4.36 30.42
CA LEU A 217 -1.69 -3.24 30.76
C LEU A 217 -0.49 -3.15 29.81
N CYS A 218 0.05 -4.30 29.38
CA CYS A 218 1.15 -4.34 28.42
C CYS A 218 0.74 -3.77 27.06
N ALA A 219 -0.41 -4.18 26.52
CA ALA A 219 -0.94 -3.66 25.26
C ALA A 219 -1.21 -2.15 25.35
N GLN A 220 -1.86 -1.69 26.41
CA GLN A 220 -2.11 -0.26 26.67
C GLN A 220 -0.82 0.55 26.78
N THR A 221 0.18 0.01 27.47
CA THR A 221 1.48 0.69 27.62
C THR A 221 2.18 0.82 26.28
N LEU A 222 2.21 -0.23 25.47
CA LEU A 222 2.83 -0.20 24.14
C LEU A 222 2.17 0.84 23.23
N VAL A 223 0.84 0.87 23.18
CA VAL A 223 0.10 1.85 22.38
C VAL A 223 0.36 3.28 22.89
N ASN A 224 0.28 3.52 24.21
CA ASN A 224 0.61 4.83 24.79
C ASN A 224 2.05 5.27 24.50
N MET A 225 3.02 4.35 24.54
CA MET A 225 4.40 4.66 24.20
C MET A 225 4.56 5.05 22.73
N ALA A 226 3.91 4.34 21.81
CA ALA A 226 3.92 4.67 20.39
C ALA A 226 3.31 6.06 20.11
N LEU A 227 2.17 6.37 20.73
CA LEU A 227 1.54 7.68 20.64
C LEU A 227 2.43 8.79 21.20
N LYS A 228 3.07 8.58 22.36
CA LYS A 228 4.03 9.53 22.94
C LYS A 228 5.30 9.70 22.11
N ALA A 229 5.73 8.65 21.40
CA ALA A 229 6.84 8.71 20.46
C ALA A 229 6.50 9.49 19.17
N GLY A 230 5.23 9.87 18.99
CA GLY A 230 4.77 10.68 17.88
C GLY A 230 4.29 9.87 16.68
N SER A 231 3.74 8.67 16.90
CA SER A 231 3.08 7.93 15.84
C SER A 231 2.06 8.81 15.10
N SER A 232 2.18 8.85 13.79
CA SER A 232 1.27 9.61 12.91
C SER A 232 0.18 8.74 12.31
N ASP A 233 0.12 7.47 12.69
CA ASP A 233 -0.86 6.50 12.19
C ASP A 233 -1.79 5.95 13.27
N ASN A 234 -2.72 5.11 12.86
CA ASN A 234 -3.48 4.26 13.76
C ASN A 234 -2.52 3.31 14.48
N VAL A 235 -2.79 2.97 15.73
CA VAL A 235 -1.90 2.15 16.55
C VAL A 235 -2.70 1.01 17.16
N THR A 236 -2.40 -0.20 16.73
CA THR A 236 -3.07 -1.42 17.21
C THR A 236 -2.06 -2.41 17.76
N ALA A 237 -2.34 -2.97 18.94
CA ALA A 237 -1.54 -3.99 19.59
C ALA A 237 -2.41 -5.13 20.12
N VAL A 238 -2.05 -6.38 19.80
CA VAL A 238 -2.59 -7.59 20.41
C VAL A 238 -1.46 -8.31 21.14
N VAL A 239 -1.58 -8.43 22.46
CA VAL A 239 -0.66 -9.23 23.29
C VAL A 239 -1.30 -10.57 23.59
N ALA A 240 -0.59 -11.65 23.31
CA ALA A 240 -1.10 -13.01 23.35
C ALA A 240 -0.12 -13.93 24.12
N ASP A 241 -0.57 -14.44 25.26
CA ASP A 241 0.19 -15.30 26.17
C ASP A 241 -0.14 -16.78 25.96
N CYS A 242 0.89 -17.61 25.84
CA CYS A 242 0.77 -19.06 25.84
C CYS A 242 1.00 -19.60 27.24
N PHE A 243 0.01 -20.28 27.79
CA PHE A 243 0.11 -20.83 29.16
C PHE A 243 -0.40 -22.26 29.24
N GLN A 244 -0.03 -22.93 30.31
CA GLN A 244 -0.48 -24.27 30.63
C GLN A 244 -1.46 -24.22 31.78
N GLY A 245 -2.69 -24.71 31.58
CA GLY A 245 -3.74 -24.63 32.60
C GLY A 245 -5.13 -24.93 32.00
N PRO A 246 -6.20 -24.58 32.71
CA PRO A 246 -7.55 -24.62 32.14
C PRO A 246 -7.69 -23.56 31.04
N PRO A 247 -8.55 -23.78 30.03
CA PRO A 247 -8.79 -22.79 28.99
C PRO A 247 -9.27 -21.46 29.60
N PRO A 248 -8.90 -20.29 29.03
CA PRO A 248 -9.31 -19.01 29.55
C PRO A 248 -10.84 -18.88 29.48
N GLN A 249 -11.41 -18.27 30.50
CA GLN A 249 -12.83 -17.94 30.53
C GLN A 249 -12.98 -16.43 30.33
N GLY A 250 -13.40 -16.03 29.15
CA GLY A 250 -13.62 -14.63 28.81
C GLY A 250 -14.10 -14.47 27.39
N PRO A 251 -14.67 -13.34 27.05
CA PRO A 251 -15.05 -13.07 25.68
C PRO A 251 -13.80 -12.90 24.81
N ALA A 252 -13.91 -13.22 23.51
CA ALA A 252 -12.99 -12.70 22.55
C ALA A 252 -13.19 -11.18 22.42
N LEU A 253 -12.11 -10.44 22.09
CA LEU A 253 -12.15 -8.99 21.96
C LEU A 253 -11.98 -8.60 20.49
N ILE A 254 -12.71 -7.56 20.08
CA ILE A 254 -12.50 -6.86 18.80
C ILE A 254 -12.25 -5.38 19.07
N GLY A 255 -11.50 -4.71 18.19
CA GLY A 255 -11.24 -3.28 18.32
C GLY A 255 -10.81 -2.65 16.99
N GLY A 256 -10.98 -1.33 16.90
CA GLY A 256 -10.74 -0.57 15.69
C GLY A 256 -11.94 -0.57 14.76
N ALA A 257 -11.71 -0.47 13.45
CA ALA A 257 -12.76 -0.36 12.44
C ALA A 257 -13.79 -1.51 12.47
N VAL A 258 -13.38 -2.70 12.94
CA VAL A 258 -14.24 -3.89 12.99
C VAL A 258 -15.34 -3.83 14.07
N GLU A 259 -15.29 -2.89 15.00
CA GLU A 259 -16.27 -2.76 16.11
C GLU A 259 -17.70 -2.67 15.62
N GLY A 260 -17.94 -1.98 14.51
CA GLY A 260 -19.25 -1.90 13.85
C GLY A 260 -19.80 -3.25 13.34
N SER A 261 -18.98 -4.31 13.34
CA SER A 261 -19.33 -5.65 12.89
C SER A 261 -19.49 -6.67 14.02
N LEU A 262 -19.61 -6.22 15.28
CA LEU A 262 -19.68 -7.07 16.48
C LEU A 262 -20.70 -8.21 16.33
N GLN A 263 -21.94 -7.88 15.97
CA GLN A 263 -23.01 -8.88 15.83
C GLN A 263 -22.67 -9.97 14.80
N SER A 264 -22.13 -9.58 13.67
CA SER A 264 -21.72 -10.52 12.61
C SER A 264 -20.58 -11.45 13.05
N ILE A 265 -19.67 -10.95 13.89
CA ILE A 265 -18.56 -11.77 14.42
C ILE A 265 -19.09 -12.76 15.47
N ILE A 266 -20.00 -12.33 16.36
CA ILE A 266 -20.68 -13.25 17.31
C ILE A 266 -21.37 -14.38 16.56
N GLU A 267 -22.08 -14.08 15.49
CA GLU A 267 -22.75 -15.07 14.65
C GLU A 267 -21.76 -16.02 13.96
N THR A 268 -20.59 -15.52 13.56
CA THR A 268 -19.56 -16.32 12.90
C THR A 268 -18.80 -17.21 13.87
N THR A 269 -18.42 -16.69 15.03
CA THR A 269 -17.62 -17.41 16.03
C THR A 269 -18.48 -18.32 16.90
N HIS A 270 -19.79 -18.03 17.04
CA HIS A 270 -20.67 -18.64 18.03
C HIS A 270 -20.15 -18.52 19.47
N GLU A 271 -19.33 -17.51 19.74
CA GLU A 271 -18.72 -17.21 21.03
C GLU A 271 -19.19 -15.85 21.55
N LYS A 272 -18.91 -15.61 22.83
CA LYS A 272 -19.06 -14.29 23.41
C LYS A 272 -17.92 -13.42 22.89
N VAL A 273 -18.26 -12.34 22.20
CA VAL A 273 -17.33 -11.33 21.70
C VAL A 273 -17.71 -9.98 22.26
N GLU A 274 -16.73 -9.22 22.69
CA GLU A 274 -16.92 -7.87 23.23
C GLU A 274 -15.97 -6.89 22.53
N ILE A 275 -16.33 -5.59 22.55
CA ILE A 275 -15.44 -4.54 22.10
C ILE A 275 -14.33 -4.37 23.16
N ALA A 276 -13.10 -4.29 22.72
CA ALA A 276 -11.95 -4.06 23.58
C ALA A 276 -12.13 -2.76 24.39
N PRO A 277 -11.69 -2.72 25.65
CA PRO A 277 -11.76 -1.49 26.42
C PRO A 277 -10.95 -0.39 25.72
N PRO A 278 -11.44 0.86 25.76
CA PRO A 278 -10.75 1.98 25.17
C PRO A 278 -9.39 2.17 25.80
N LEU A 279 -8.46 2.76 25.04
CA LEU A 279 -7.15 3.14 25.56
C LEU A 279 -7.32 4.10 26.75
N ILE A 280 -6.67 3.78 27.86
CA ILE A 280 -6.49 4.72 28.96
C ILE A 280 -5.34 5.64 28.57
N GLU A 281 -5.69 6.77 27.95
CA GLU A 281 -4.70 7.72 27.47
C GLU A 281 -3.99 8.42 28.64
N GLU A 282 -2.66 8.46 28.57
CA GLU A 282 -1.89 9.25 29.49
C GLU A 282 -1.79 10.71 29.01
N ASP A 283 -1.91 11.68 29.92
CA ASP A 283 -1.79 13.09 29.58
C ASP A 283 -0.41 13.41 28.98
N SER A 284 -0.40 13.93 27.77
CA SER A 284 0.80 14.29 27.04
C SER A 284 0.64 15.62 26.30
N PRO A 285 1.74 16.32 25.99
CA PRO A 285 1.66 17.54 25.17
C PRO A 285 1.03 17.29 23.79
N LEU A 286 1.28 16.15 23.18
CA LEU A 286 0.70 15.76 21.89
C LEU A 286 -0.81 15.52 21.99
N LYS A 287 -1.27 14.86 23.07
CA LYS A 287 -2.70 14.71 23.33
C LYS A 287 -3.38 16.05 23.46
N ARG A 288 -2.85 16.94 24.32
CA ARG A 288 -3.42 18.29 24.50
C ARG A 288 -3.46 19.09 23.20
N ALA A 289 -2.43 19.00 22.37
CA ALA A 289 -2.43 19.64 21.06
C ALA A 289 -3.49 19.07 20.11
N SER A 290 -3.65 17.75 20.09
CA SER A 290 -4.68 17.06 19.29
C SER A 290 -6.11 17.45 19.75
N ASP A 291 -6.34 17.50 21.06
CA ASP A 291 -7.65 17.86 21.63
C ASP A 291 -8.02 19.31 21.27
N LEU A 292 -7.06 20.25 21.34
CA LEU A 292 -7.27 21.63 20.91
C LEU A 292 -7.60 21.77 19.42
N LEU A 293 -6.93 20.98 18.56
CA LEU A 293 -7.23 20.98 17.12
C LEU A 293 -8.63 20.42 16.82
N ARG A 294 -9.06 19.38 17.54
CA ARG A 294 -10.41 18.81 17.40
C ARG A 294 -11.50 19.76 17.87
N GLU A 295 -11.31 20.42 19.01
CA GLU A 295 -12.24 21.44 19.49
C GLU A 295 -12.42 22.56 18.46
N GLY A 296 -11.33 23.00 17.80
CA GLY A 296 -11.39 23.97 16.72
C GLY A 296 -12.14 23.49 15.48
N GLU A 297 -11.96 22.23 15.06
CA GLU A 297 -12.71 21.64 13.93
C GLU A 297 -14.20 21.44 14.25
N GLU A 298 -14.55 21.07 15.50
CA GLU A 298 -15.95 20.93 15.94
C GLU A 298 -16.66 22.29 16.01
N ASP A 299 -15.99 23.35 16.45
CA ASP A 299 -16.53 24.70 16.46
C ASP A 299 -16.75 25.24 15.04
N GLU A 300 -15.83 24.99 14.11
CA GLU A 300 -16.02 25.34 12.69
C GLU A 300 -17.17 24.55 12.07
N ALA A 301 -17.25 23.24 12.32
CA ALA A 301 -18.35 22.39 11.83
C ALA A 301 -19.70 22.84 12.38
N GLN A 302 -19.79 23.14 13.68
CA GLN A 302 -21.03 23.66 14.29
C GLN A 302 -21.40 25.04 13.73
N THR A 303 -20.43 25.88 13.41
CA THR A 303 -20.67 27.21 12.81
C THR A 303 -21.20 27.06 11.39
N VAL A 304 -20.63 26.14 10.57
CA VAL A 304 -21.10 25.85 9.22
C VAL A 304 -22.49 25.22 9.24
N VAL A 305 -22.76 24.30 10.17
CA VAL A 305 -24.09 23.69 10.33
C VAL A 305 -25.13 24.72 10.75
N LYS A 306 -24.80 25.66 11.67
CA LYS A 306 -25.72 26.76 12.05
C LYS A 306 -25.99 27.68 10.87
N GLN A 307 -24.96 28.06 10.09
CA GLN A 307 -25.16 28.89 8.90
C GLN A 307 -26.03 28.18 7.85
N ASN A 308 -25.80 26.90 7.59
CA ASN A 308 -26.59 26.11 6.65
C ASN A 308 -28.04 25.89 7.16
N LEU A 309 -28.27 25.80 8.48
CA LEU A 309 -29.61 25.71 9.06
C LEU A 309 -30.37 27.05 8.94
N GLU A 310 -29.69 28.17 9.14
CA GLU A 310 -30.31 29.52 8.96
C GLU A 310 -30.60 29.83 7.47
N GLU A 311 -29.84 29.25 6.53
CA GLU A 311 -30.13 29.33 5.08
C GLU A 311 -31.24 28.36 4.69
N ALA A 312 -31.31 27.15 5.26
CA ALA A 312 -32.35 26.16 4.97
C ALA A 312 -33.74 26.54 5.53
N GLU A 313 -33.80 27.34 6.60
CA GLU A 313 -35.06 27.90 7.10
C GLU A 313 -35.65 28.95 6.14
N LYS A 314 -34.86 29.46 5.17
CA LYS A 314 -35.31 30.42 4.16
C LYS A 314 -35.76 29.75 2.86
N GLU A 315 -35.38 28.52 2.61
CA GLU A 315 -35.82 27.70 1.47
C GLU A 315 -36.64 26.49 1.98
N ASN A 316 -37.95 26.59 1.81
CA ASN A 316 -38.95 25.59 2.23
C ASN A 316 -38.87 24.36 1.31
N THR A 317 -37.92 23.42 1.58
CA THR A 317 -37.83 22.11 0.90
C THR A 317 -37.84 20.98 1.93
N SER A 318 -38.67 19.98 1.64
CA SER A 318 -39.00 18.80 2.45
C SER A 318 -37.77 18.03 2.96
N PRO A 319 -37.90 17.31 4.09
CA PRO A 319 -36.77 16.61 4.72
C PRO A 319 -36.25 15.50 3.82
N PHE A 320 -34.93 15.48 3.62
CA PHE A 320 -34.21 14.37 3.05
C PHE A 320 -34.45 13.13 3.92
N GLU A 321 -35.07 12.11 3.34
CA GLU A 321 -35.03 10.77 3.90
C GLU A 321 -33.58 10.30 3.92
N GLU A 322 -33.06 9.94 5.08
CA GLU A 322 -31.80 9.21 5.20
C GLU A 322 -31.90 7.94 4.36
N PRO A 323 -30.94 7.67 3.45
CA PRO A 323 -30.93 6.41 2.74
C PRO A 323 -30.79 5.28 3.78
N PRO A 324 -31.58 4.20 3.67
CA PRO A 324 -31.48 3.07 4.59
C PRO A 324 -30.04 2.56 4.56
N VAL A 325 -29.46 2.35 5.75
CA VAL A 325 -28.17 1.66 5.90
C VAL A 325 -28.38 0.25 5.35
N ASP A 326 -28.06 0.07 4.06
CA ASP A 326 -28.09 -1.22 3.42
C ASP A 326 -26.90 -2.04 3.95
N THR A 327 -27.18 -2.80 5.01
CA THR A 327 -26.34 -3.92 5.42
C THR A 327 -26.47 -4.97 4.32
N ALA A 328 -25.83 -4.71 3.18
CA ALA A 328 -25.70 -5.70 2.14
C ALA A 328 -25.00 -6.91 2.75
N GLU A 329 -25.79 -7.91 3.09
CA GLU A 329 -25.34 -9.24 3.45
C GLU A 329 -24.33 -9.67 2.38
N ILE A 330 -23.08 -9.89 2.79
CA ILE A 330 -22.11 -10.57 1.95
C ILE A 330 -22.79 -11.90 1.61
N PRO A 331 -22.99 -12.26 0.34
CA PRO A 331 -23.58 -13.54 0.02
C PRO A 331 -22.67 -14.61 0.63
N ILE A 332 -23.06 -15.09 1.81
CA ILE A 332 -22.55 -16.35 2.33
C ILE A 332 -22.92 -17.32 1.22
N VAL A 333 -21.92 -17.91 0.59
CA VAL A 333 -22.16 -19.05 -0.29
C VAL A 333 -22.86 -20.09 0.60
N SER A 334 -24.18 -20.02 0.61
CA SER A 334 -25.06 -21.00 1.25
C SER A 334 -24.87 -22.27 0.47
N GLY A 335 -23.81 -22.97 0.77
CA GLY A 335 -23.47 -24.22 0.18
C GLY A 335 -23.13 -25.13 1.31
N LYS A 336 -23.96 -26.18 1.52
CA LYS A 336 -23.63 -27.41 2.20
C LYS A 336 -22.25 -27.41 2.85
N ASN A 337 -22.18 -27.65 4.16
CA ASN A 337 -20.93 -27.91 4.87
C ASN A 337 -20.14 -29.00 4.11
N LEU A 338 -19.26 -28.56 3.19
CA LEU A 338 -18.39 -29.48 2.45
C LEU A 338 -17.36 -30.02 3.45
N ASN A 339 -17.44 -31.29 3.72
CA ASN A 339 -16.50 -31.99 4.59
C ASN A 339 -15.26 -32.41 3.78
N PRO A 340 -14.06 -31.81 4.00
CA PRO A 340 -12.86 -32.17 3.26
C PRO A 340 -12.40 -33.64 3.44
N ALA A 341 -12.96 -34.34 4.45
CA ALA A 341 -12.71 -35.76 4.70
C ALA A 341 -13.64 -36.67 3.86
N ASP A 342 -14.69 -36.12 3.23
CA ASP A 342 -15.55 -36.84 2.31
C ASP A 342 -14.90 -36.84 0.90
N PRO A 343 -14.69 -38.02 0.28
CA PRO A 343 -14.06 -38.12 -1.05
C PRO A 343 -14.81 -37.35 -2.14
N VAL A 344 -16.13 -37.17 -2.00
CA VAL A 344 -16.97 -36.44 -2.98
C VAL A 344 -16.78 -34.92 -2.81
N ASP A 345 -16.72 -34.44 -1.58
CA ASP A 345 -16.50 -33.01 -1.27
C ASP A 345 -15.06 -32.62 -1.58
N ALA A 346 -14.09 -33.51 -1.36
CA ALA A 346 -12.68 -33.29 -1.74
C ALA A 346 -12.50 -33.17 -3.27
N GLU A 347 -13.28 -33.90 -4.06
CA GLU A 347 -13.27 -33.83 -5.53
C GLU A 347 -13.87 -32.48 -6.02
N VAL A 348 -14.95 -32.04 -5.40
CA VAL A 348 -15.58 -30.71 -5.68
C VAL A 348 -14.63 -29.56 -5.34
N LEU A 349 -13.96 -29.64 -4.19
CA LEU A 349 -12.94 -28.64 -3.79
C LEU A 349 -11.74 -28.64 -4.74
N LYS A 350 -11.33 -29.82 -5.22
CA LYS A 350 -10.23 -29.97 -6.19
C LYS A 350 -10.59 -29.43 -7.58
N GLN A 351 -11.85 -29.60 -8.01
CA GLN A 351 -12.35 -29.04 -9.27
C GLN A 351 -12.50 -27.50 -9.18
N TYR A 352 -12.96 -26.97 -8.04
CA TYR A 352 -13.04 -25.53 -7.80
C TYR A 352 -11.65 -24.89 -7.81
N GLY A 353 -10.67 -25.47 -7.12
CA GLY A 353 -9.29 -25.01 -7.13
C GLY A 353 -8.66 -25.04 -8.53
N LYS A 354 -8.94 -26.08 -9.34
CA LYS A 354 -8.48 -26.15 -10.74
C LYS A 354 -9.11 -25.07 -11.63
N LYS A 355 -10.41 -24.75 -11.44
CA LYS A 355 -11.09 -23.69 -12.19
C LYS A 355 -10.51 -22.30 -11.88
N VAL A 356 -10.33 -21.98 -10.60
CA VAL A 356 -9.76 -20.69 -10.15
C VAL A 356 -8.33 -20.51 -10.68
N VAL A 357 -7.50 -21.57 -10.61
CA VAL A 357 -6.12 -21.52 -11.14
C VAL A 357 -6.09 -21.39 -12.68
N GLN A 358 -7.03 -22.05 -13.40
CA GLN A 358 -7.10 -21.94 -14.85
C GLN A 358 -7.59 -20.56 -15.32
N GLU A 359 -8.55 -19.95 -14.62
CA GLU A 359 -9.04 -18.61 -14.93
C GLU A 359 -7.98 -17.55 -14.65
N GLY A 360 -7.26 -17.64 -13.54
CA GLY A 360 -6.12 -16.78 -13.23
C GLY A 360 -5.01 -16.85 -14.29
N ARG A 361 -4.69 -18.06 -14.79
CA ARG A 361 -3.69 -18.26 -15.88
C ARG A 361 -4.15 -17.67 -17.23
N LYS A 362 -5.45 -17.76 -17.56
CA LYS A 362 -6.01 -17.16 -18.79
C LYS A 362 -6.01 -15.63 -18.72
N ARG A 363 -6.32 -15.05 -17.56
CA ARG A 363 -6.33 -13.61 -17.32
C ARG A 363 -4.92 -13.03 -17.39
N ARG A 364 -3.92 -13.69 -16.79
CA ARG A 364 -2.50 -13.31 -16.84
C ARG A 364 -1.92 -13.33 -18.26
N LYS A 365 -2.35 -14.29 -19.12
CA LYS A 365 -1.95 -14.33 -20.54
C LYS A 365 -2.57 -13.18 -21.35
N ARG A 366 -3.84 -12.80 -21.06
CA ARG A 366 -4.50 -11.65 -21.72
C ARG A 366 -3.82 -10.34 -21.33
N TRP A 367 -3.53 -10.15 -20.06
CA TRP A 367 -2.88 -8.91 -19.56
C TRP A 367 -1.46 -8.74 -20.15
N LYS A 368 -0.66 -9.81 -20.20
CA LYS A 368 0.65 -9.76 -20.88
C LYS A 368 0.54 -9.34 -22.34
N ARG A 369 -0.49 -9.79 -23.06
CA ARG A 369 -0.73 -9.37 -24.46
C ARG A 369 -1.06 -7.88 -24.55
N VAL A 370 -1.90 -7.36 -23.65
CA VAL A 370 -2.26 -5.93 -23.61
C VAL A 370 -1.03 -5.06 -23.33
N VAL A 371 -0.18 -5.45 -22.37
CA VAL A 371 1.07 -4.75 -22.08
C VAL A 371 2.03 -4.78 -23.27
N TRP A 372 2.16 -5.92 -23.97
CA TRP A 372 2.97 -6.02 -25.16
C TRP A 372 2.46 -5.14 -26.31
N ILE A 373 1.13 -5.08 -26.52
CA ILE A 373 0.52 -4.21 -27.53
C ILE A 373 0.79 -2.74 -27.19
N PHE A 374 0.63 -2.35 -25.92
CA PHE A 374 0.93 -0.99 -25.46
C PHE A 374 2.41 -0.61 -25.69
N LEU A 375 3.35 -1.50 -25.34
CA LEU A 375 4.77 -1.27 -25.59
C LEU A 375 5.09 -1.13 -27.09
N CYS A 376 4.47 -1.95 -27.94
CA CYS A 376 4.63 -1.84 -29.39
C CYS A 376 4.08 -0.51 -29.93
N LEU A 377 2.94 -0.04 -29.43
CA LEU A 377 2.37 1.26 -29.78
C LEU A 377 3.28 2.43 -29.36
N CYS A 378 3.81 2.39 -28.14
CA CYS A 378 4.77 3.38 -27.67
C CYS A 378 6.04 3.40 -28.54
N LEU A 379 6.57 2.24 -28.91
CA LEU A 379 7.72 2.15 -29.78
C LEU A 379 7.43 2.69 -31.18
N ALA A 380 6.26 2.37 -31.73
CA ALA A 380 5.82 2.87 -33.04
C ALA A 380 5.67 4.40 -33.04
N THR A 381 5.11 4.99 -31.96
CA THR A 381 5.01 6.45 -31.83
C THR A 381 6.38 7.11 -31.74
N ILE A 382 7.32 6.55 -30.97
CA ILE A 382 8.71 7.06 -30.87
C ILE A 382 9.38 7.04 -32.24
N LEU A 383 9.27 5.93 -32.97
CA LEU A 383 9.85 5.79 -34.32
C LEU A 383 9.20 6.75 -35.33
N SER A 384 7.89 6.94 -35.26
CA SER A 384 7.15 7.89 -36.12
C SER A 384 7.57 9.33 -35.87
N VAL A 385 7.63 9.74 -34.59
CA VAL A 385 8.09 11.10 -34.21
C VAL A 385 9.55 11.31 -34.57
N GLY A 386 10.41 10.33 -34.30
CA GLY A 386 11.82 10.38 -34.65
C GLY A 386 12.02 10.48 -36.17
N GLY A 387 11.29 9.67 -36.95
CA GLY A 387 11.30 9.73 -38.39
C GLY A 387 10.81 11.06 -38.95
N TYR A 388 9.74 11.63 -38.39
CA TYR A 388 9.25 12.93 -38.76
C TYR A 388 10.26 14.05 -38.46
N LEU A 389 10.85 14.06 -37.27
CA LEU A 389 11.88 15.04 -36.88
C LEU A 389 13.14 14.94 -37.78
N PHE A 390 13.54 13.71 -38.08
CA PHE A 390 14.66 13.49 -39.04
C PHE A 390 14.31 14.01 -40.45
N TYR A 391 13.12 13.70 -40.97
CA TYR A 391 12.67 14.23 -42.24
C TYR A 391 12.59 15.76 -42.25
N TRP A 392 12.03 16.34 -41.21
CA TRP A 392 11.94 17.78 -41.04
C TRP A 392 13.35 18.43 -40.99
N SER A 393 14.29 17.85 -40.27
CA SER A 393 15.67 18.34 -40.21
C SER A 393 16.33 18.44 -41.57
N GLN A 394 16.05 17.48 -42.48
CA GLN A 394 16.60 17.47 -43.85
C GLN A 394 15.97 18.53 -44.76
N THR A 395 14.92 19.22 -44.33
CA THR A 395 14.33 20.33 -45.09
C THR A 395 14.89 21.71 -44.68
N GLN A 396 15.67 21.76 -43.63
CA GLN A 396 16.23 23.01 -43.11
C GLN A 396 17.60 23.31 -43.72
N TYR A 397 17.96 24.59 -43.76
CA TYR A 397 19.25 25.07 -44.18
C TYR A 397 19.80 26.04 -43.15
N TYR A 398 21.14 26.14 -43.03
CA TYR A 398 21.81 27.15 -42.23
C TYR A 398 23.15 27.53 -42.82
N LEU A 399 23.60 28.76 -42.52
CA LEU A 399 24.94 29.24 -42.84
C LEU A 399 25.86 28.95 -41.66
N GLY A 400 27.02 28.37 -41.98
CA GLY A 400 28.09 28.09 -41.01
C GLY A 400 29.45 28.42 -41.61
N GLU A 401 30.51 28.10 -40.90
CA GLU A 401 31.87 28.28 -41.38
C GLU A 401 32.43 26.96 -41.90
N TRP A 402 33.11 26.99 -43.04
CA TRP A 402 33.87 25.90 -43.60
C TRP A 402 35.19 26.41 -44.16
N GLU A 403 36.32 25.94 -43.61
CA GLU A 403 37.68 26.27 -44.05
C GLU A 403 37.94 27.79 -44.18
N GLY A 404 37.35 28.60 -43.29
CA GLY A 404 37.49 30.06 -43.29
C GLY A 404 36.57 30.79 -44.27
N TYR A 405 35.58 30.09 -44.87
CA TYR A 405 34.57 30.68 -45.74
C TYR A 405 33.16 30.42 -45.20
N VAL A 406 32.25 31.30 -45.57
CA VAL A 406 30.83 31.10 -45.29
C VAL A 406 30.32 29.97 -46.17
N ALA A 407 29.68 28.99 -45.55
CA ALA A 407 29.15 27.82 -46.26
C ALA A 407 27.66 27.57 -45.89
N VAL A 408 26.92 27.01 -46.84
CA VAL A 408 25.54 26.58 -46.66
C VAL A 408 25.52 25.12 -46.32
N TYR A 409 24.88 24.82 -45.19
CA TYR A 409 24.63 23.46 -44.73
C TYR A 409 23.15 23.14 -44.86
N LYS A 410 22.86 21.89 -45.23
CA LYS A 410 21.52 21.34 -45.19
C LYS A 410 21.38 20.49 -43.94
N GLY A 411 20.37 20.73 -43.17
CA GLY A 411 20.13 20.14 -41.86
C GLY A 411 19.98 21.20 -40.73
N VAL A 412 20.19 20.78 -39.52
CA VAL A 412 20.19 21.64 -38.32
C VAL A 412 21.57 21.78 -37.73
N SER A 413 21.89 22.95 -37.18
CA SER A 413 23.23 23.30 -36.65
C SER A 413 23.60 22.62 -35.33
N THR A 414 22.64 21.94 -34.67
CA THR A 414 22.84 21.24 -33.38
C THR A 414 23.06 19.77 -33.54
N ASP A 415 24.08 19.26 -32.87
CA ASP A 415 24.35 17.81 -32.79
C ASP A 415 23.44 17.21 -31.72
N ILE A 416 22.74 16.12 -32.05
CA ILE A 416 21.89 15.38 -31.10
C ILE A 416 22.55 14.06 -30.78
N LEU A 417 22.89 13.84 -29.50
CA LEU A 417 23.58 12.62 -29.02
C LEU A 417 24.88 12.28 -29.77
N GLY A 418 25.62 13.31 -30.22
CA GLY A 418 26.88 13.13 -30.97
C GLY A 418 26.69 12.75 -32.46
N ILE A 419 25.46 12.78 -32.96
CA ILE A 419 25.16 12.54 -34.38
C ILE A 419 24.94 13.90 -35.05
N ARG A 420 25.74 14.18 -36.07
CA ARG A 420 25.57 15.36 -36.94
C ARG A 420 24.39 15.14 -37.89
N LEU A 421 23.37 16.03 -37.76
CA LEU A 421 22.17 16.00 -38.61
C LEU A 421 22.28 17.00 -39.77
N SER A 422 23.48 17.43 -40.11
CA SER A 422 23.73 18.37 -41.20
C SER A 422 24.90 17.94 -42.09
N HIS A 423 24.88 18.29 -43.38
CA HIS A 423 25.96 18.10 -44.31
C HIS A 423 26.16 19.39 -45.14
N LEU A 424 27.39 19.57 -45.59
CA LEU A 424 27.76 20.68 -46.43
C LEU A 424 27.06 20.57 -47.79
N GLU A 425 26.28 21.59 -48.16
CA GLU A 425 25.60 21.64 -49.47
C GLU A 425 26.41 22.46 -50.48
N GLN A 426 26.83 23.67 -50.06
CA GLN A 426 27.60 24.56 -50.95
C GLN A 426 28.51 25.51 -50.17
N SER A 427 29.76 25.68 -50.56
CA SER A 427 30.64 26.73 -50.05
C SER A 427 30.47 28.02 -50.86
N THR A 428 30.62 29.17 -50.19
CA THR A 428 30.56 30.47 -50.86
C THR A 428 31.95 31.12 -50.92
N ALA A 429 32.11 32.11 -51.77
CA ALA A 429 33.40 32.88 -51.88
C ALA A 429 33.54 34.00 -50.82
N VAL A 430 32.73 34.00 -49.76
CA VAL A 430 32.75 35.02 -48.68
C VAL A 430 33.69 34.55 -47.56
N SER A 431 34.83 35.22 -47.39
CA SER A 431 35.76 34.88 -46.32
C SER A 431 35.22 35.33 -44.95
N THR A 432 35.27 34.41 -43.97
CA THR A 432 34.82 34.69 -42.60
C THR A 432 35.70 35.74 -41.91
N SER A 433 36.97 35.88 -42.33
CA SER A 433 37.89 36.90 -41.81
C SER A 433 37.47 38.33 -42.19
N SER A 434 36.72 38.51 -43.26
CA SER A 434 36.22 39.82 -43.70
C SER A 434 34.95 40.25 -43.00
N LEU A 435 34.34 39.41 -42.14
CA LEU A 435 33.09 39.68 -41.45
C LEU A 435 33.34 40.37 -40.09
N PRO A 436 32.45 41.29 -39.65
CA PRO A 436 32.45 41.86 -38.30
C PRO A 436 32.38 40.78 -37.20
N PRO A 437 32.97 41.01 -35.99
CA PRO A 437 33.00 40.00 -34.92
C PRO A 437 31.61 39.50 -34.50
N SER A 438 30.59 40.36 -34.50
CA SER A 438 29.20 40.00 -34.19
C SER A 438 28.59 39.00 -35.20
N LEU A 439 28.88 39.16 -36.49
CA LEU A 439 28.40 38.27 -37.55
C LEU A 439 29.17 36.95 -37.55
N ARG A 440 30.45 36.94 -37.18
CA ARG A 440 31.22 35.67 -37.01
C ARG A 440 30.65 34.82 -35.89
N GLN A 441 30.27 35.44 -34.77
CA GLN A 441 29.66 34.73 -33.65
C GLN A 441 28.28 34.15 -34.04
N GLN A 442 27.47 34.91 -34.78
CA GLN A 442 26.20 34.38 -35.31
C GLN A 442 26.41 33.23 -36.30
N LEU A 443 27.44 33.29 -37.12
CA LEU A 443 27.77 32.25 -38.05
C LEU A 443 28.19 30.94 -37.34
N GLN A 444 28.94 31.04 -36.25
CA GLN A 444 29.33 29.89 -35.41
C GLN A 444 28.11 29.22 -34.77
N ASN A 445 27.06 29.98 -34.43
CA ASN A 445 25.82 29.44 -33.90
C ASN A 445 24.87 28.91 -35.01
N GLY A 446 25.18 29.16 -36.25
CA GLY A 446 24.37 28.82 -37.42
C GLY A 446 23.26 29.81 -37.72
N ILE A 447 23.34 30.51 -38.86
CA ILE A 447 22.30 31.45 -39.31
C ILE A 447 21.24 30.67 -40.08
N HIS A 448 20.09 30.46 -39.53
CA HIS A 448 19.01 29.65 -40.09
C HIS A 448 18.41 30.23 -41.37
N ALA A 449 18.08 29.37 -42.31
CA ALA A 449 17.38 29.69 -43.56
C ALA A 449 16.36 28.58 -43.92
N SER A 450 15.21 28.96 -44.42
CA SER A 450 14.11 28.04 -44.74
C SER A 450 14.23 27.37 -46.11
N SER A 451 15.20 27.83 -46.94
CA SER A 451 15.47 27.27 -48.26
C SER A 451 16.92 27.56 -48.68
N LEU A 452 17.39 26.79 -49.64
CA LEU A 452 18.74 26.99 -50.27
C LEU A 452 18.86 28.39 -50.89
N SER A 453 17.81 28.87 -51.59
CA SER A 453 17.80 30.20 -52.19
C SER A 453 17.90 31.31 -51.15
N GLN A 454 17.20 31.19 -50.04
CA GLN A 454 17.28 32.13 -48.92
C GLN A 454 18.68 32.08 -48.22
N ALA A 455 19.27 30.93 -48.07
CA ALA A 455 20.61 30.77 -47.51
C ALA A 455 21.66 31.47 -48.41
N LEU A 456 21.60 31.27 -49.72
CA LEU A 456 22.50 31.92 -50.67
C LEU A 456 22.28 33.44 -50.73
N GLN A 457 21.04 33.91 -50.64
CA GLN A 457 20.73 35.35 -50.58
C GLN A 457 21.36 35.95 -49.31
N LYS A 458 21.13 35.36 -48.15
CA LYS A 458 21.76 35.81 -46.88
C LYS A 458 23.27 35.76 -46.95
N ALA A 459 23.90 34.78 -47.57
CA ALA A 459 25.33 34.72 -47.80
C ALA A 459 25.82 35.89 -48.70
N GLY A 460 25.03 36.25 -49.69
CA GLY A 460 25.27 37.43 -50.57
C GLY A 460 25.20 38.74 -49.84
N GLU A 461 24.22 38.91 -48.93
CA GLU A 461 24.04 40.09 -48.08
C GLU A 461 25.22 40.28 -47.10
N LEU A 462 25.79 39.17 -46.58
CA LEU A 462 27.00 39.18 -45.77
C LEU A 462 28.22 39.69 -46.53
N LYS A 463 28.28 39.51 -47.85
CA LYS A 463 29.34 40.03 -48.72
C LYS A 463 29.22 41.57 -48.91
N THR A 464 28.01 42.09 -49.02
CA THR A 464 27.75 43.52 -49.26
C THR A 464 27.79 44.35 -47.96
N GLY A 465 27.37 43.78 -46.80
CA GLY A 465 27.40 44.43 -45.50
C GLY A 465 28.81 44.62 -44.91
N GLY A 466 29.83 43.92 -45.44
CA GLY A 466 31.28 44.12 -45.09
C GLY A 466 31.99 45.25 -45.87
N ALA A 467 31.30 45.86 -46.84
CA ALA A 467 31.91 46.88 -47.71
C ALA A 467 31.48 48.32 -47.38
N GLN A 468 30.70 48.51 -46.27
CA GLN A 468 30.38 49.86 -45.75
C GLN A 468 30.94 50.02 -44.36
N LYS A 469 32.26 50.26 -44.26
CA LYS A 469 32.92 51.22 -43.36
C LYS A 469 34.36 51.37 -43.74
#